data_a6bc481f8f330ac6f355dd272e1d8ce3
#
_entry.id   a6bc481f8f330ac6f355dd272e1d8ce3
#
_cell.length_a   1.000
_cell.length_b   1.000
_cell.length_c   1.000
_cell.angle_alpha   90.00
_cell.angle_beta   90.00
_cell.angle_gamma   90.00
#
_symmetry.space_group_name_H-M   'P 1'
#
loop_
_entity.id
_entity.type
_entity.pdbx_description
1 polymer ?
#
loop_
_entity_poly.entity_id
_entity_poly.type
_entity_poly.pdbx_seq_one_letter_code
_entity_poly.pdbx_strand_id
1 'polypeptide(L)'
;MLCCLNPTCPKPQNPDGTNFCQSCGTGLVALLRYRYRVQKQLGGGGFGKTYLAIDVDKLDERCVVKQLAPQVQGSQALQKAKALFKQEAQRLQQLGEHPQIPNLYACFESDGQLYLVQQFIEGQNLLQELEQQGAFNESKIAKLLSDLLPLIQSIHQQQVIHRDIKPENIIRRRRDNKLVLIDFGISKLATATAMAKPGTSIGSFGYAPLEQMQGGEAYAASDLYGLGVTCFHLLTNIHPWSLWQMQGYSWVDNWQQHLPHSISPELERVLSKLLQVKRQHRYQSVAQVLDDWNPLTTTLPSTPPSQPKTPPATRQNAITLTGHSDWVKSVALNPDGKTLASGSCDRTIKIWDLSSGQLLRTLIGHSYSVKSIALSPDGKTLASGSCDRTIKIWDLPTGKLTRTLTGHADWVNSVAYSPDGKTLASGSCDKSIRIWDLSTGKLIRILTGHSYSVNSVAYSPDGMTLASGSSDETIKIWDLSTGELTCILTGHSYSVNSVAYSPDGKTLASGSNDETIKIWDLSTGKLTRNLTGHSYWVKSVAYSPDGCTLASGSNDKTIKIWDLSTGQLVNTLVGAGHSDWVYSVAFSLDGKTLASGSAVRTIKIWQVSQ
;
A
#
# COMPACT_ATOMS: atom_id res chain seq x y z
N MET A 1 0.65 -24.08 33.60
CA MET A 1 0.04 -24.33 32.28
C MET A 1 1.13 -24.76 31.30
N LEU A 2 0.86 -25.77 30.48
CA LEU A 2 1.75 -26.26 29.44
C LEU A 2 1.32 -25.71 28.07
N CYS A 3 2.28 -25.38 27.20
CA CYS A 3 2.00 -24.87 25.87
C CYS A 3 2.27 -25.95 24.80
N CYS A 4 1.30 -26.20 23.94
CA CYS A 4 1.46 -27.07 22.78
C CYS A 4 2.44 -26.49 21.79
N LEU A 5 3.43 -27.26 21.37
CA LEU A 5 4.46 -26.87 20.40
C LEU A 5 4.09 -27.25 18.95
N ASN A 6 2.88 -27.76 18.70
CA ASN A 6 2.40 -27.96 17.34
C ASN A 6 2.15 -26.58 16.68
N PRO A 7 2.88 -26.25 15.61
CA PRO A 7 2.78 -24.92 14.98
C PRO A 7 1.39 -24.59 14.41
N THR A 8 0.59 -25.61 14.12
CA THR A 8 -0.77 -25.45 13.57
C THR A 8 -1.86 -25.46 14.64
N CYS A 9 -1.50 -25.61 15.92
CA CYS A 9 -2.48 -25.66 17.01
C CYS A 9 -3.21 -24.31 17.17
N PRO A 10 -4.56 -24.27 17.08
CA PRO A 10 -5.32 -23.04 17.20
C PRO A 10 -5.44 -22.52 18.65
N LYS A 11 -5.34 -23.44 19.65
CA LYS A 11 -5.40 -23.11 21.09
C LYS A 11 -4.28 -23.86 21.82
N PRO A 12 -3.05 -23.30 21.84
CA PRO A 12 -1.89 -24.02 22.34
C PRO A 12 -1.80 -24.12 23.86
N GLN A 13 -2.57 -23.38 24.66
CA GLN A 13 -2.53 -23.41 26.11
C GLN A 13 -3.36 -24.57 26.67
N ASN A 14 -2.77 -25.31 27.62
CA ASN A 14 -3.38 -26.46 28.26
C ASN A 14 -3.18 -26.40 29.80
N PRO A 15 -4.09 -26.96 30.59
CA PRO A 15 -3.91 -27.11 32.05
C PRO A 15 -2.67 -27.92 32.41
N ASP A 16 -2.12 -27.69 33.61
CA ASP A 16 -1.04 -28.51 34.11
C ASP A 16 -1.53 -29.96 34.32
N GLY A 17 -0.63 -30.93 34.12
CA GLY A 17 -0.93 -32.36 34.26
C GLY A 17 -1.62 -32.99 33.03
N THR A 18 -1.84 -32.26 31.96
CA THR A 18 -2.32 -32.86 30.70
C THR A 18 -1.16 -33.40 29.87
N ASN A 19 -1.30 -34.62 29.36
CA ASN A 19 -0.28 -35.26 28.51
C ASN A 19 -0.48 -34.96 27.00
N PHE A 20 -1.69 -34.57 26.60
CA PHE A 20 -2.05 -34.29 25.24
C PHE A 20 -2.77 -32.94 25.11
N CYS A 21 -2.52 -32.22 24.04
CA CYS A 21 -3.20 -30.95 23.77
C CYS A 21 -4.70 -31.17 23.58
N GLN A 22 -5.51 -30.46 24.35
CA GLN A 22 -6.98 -30.56 24.31
C GLN A 22 -7.56 -30.03 22.96
N SER A 23 -6.77 -29.25 22.21
CA SER A 23 -7.23 -28.66 20.97
C SER A 23 -6.82 -29.44 19.72
N CYS A 24 -5.62 -30.02 19.67
CA CYS A 24 -5.10 -30.68 18.45
C CYS A 24 -4.62 -32.13 18.70
N GLY A 25 -4.72 -32.66 19.93
CA GLY A 25 -4.32 -34.04 20.26
C GLY A 25 -2.81 -34.28 20.31
N THR A 26 -1.97 -33.29 20.01
CA THR A 26 -0.50 -33.45 20.04
C THR A 26 -0.02 -33.71 21.49
N GLY A 27 0.92 -34.65 21.67
CA GLY A 27 1.59 -34.87 22.95
C GLY A 27 2.25 -33.60 23.47
N LEU A 28 2.07 -33.29 24.74
CA LEU A 28 2.64 -32.10 25.37
C LEU A 28 4.02 -32.42 25.96
N VAL A 29 4.98 -31.55 25.70
CA VAL A 29 6.34 -31.65 26.21
C VAL A 29 6.45 -30.81 27.45
N ALA A 30 6.66 -31.45 28.59
CA ALA A 30 6.79 -30.75 29.88
C ALA A 30 8.03 -29.84 29.92
N LEU A 31 9.17 -30.34 29.42
CA LEU A 31 10.44 -29.62 29.31
C LEU A 31 11.05 -29.86 27.94
N LEU A 32 11.12 -28.82 27.12
CA LEU A 32 11.84 -28.86 25.85
C LEU A 32 13.35 -29.01 26.14
N ARG A 33 13.99 -30.06 25.56
CA ARG A 33 15.38 -30.43 25.83
C ARG A 33 15.68 -30.63 27.35
N TYR A 34 14.70 -31.15 28.14
CA TYR A 34 14.81 -31.36 29.59
C TYR A 34 15.16 -30.10 30.41
N ARG A 35 15.05 -28.91 29.81
CA ARG A 35 15.49 -27.65 30.40
C ARG A 35 14.48 -26.51 30.30
N TYR A 36 13.81 -26.34 29.15
CA TYR A 36 12.96 -25.17 28.92
C TYR A 36 11.49 -25.53 29.09
N ARG A 37 10.83 -24.93 30.09
CA ARG A 37 9.38 -25.05 30.28
C ARG A 37 8.65 -23.97 29.51
N VAL A 38 8.02 -24.34 28.41
CA VAL A 38 7.28 -23.39 27.56
C VAL A 38 5.93 -23.07 28.23
N GLN A 39 5.69 -21.78 28.50
CA GLN A 39 4.52 -21.29 29.23
C GLN A 39 3.39 -20.80 28.32
N LYS A 40 3.69 -19.93 27.39
CA LYS A 40 2.69 -19.36 26.48
C LYS A 40 3.31 -18.90 25.16
N GLN A 41 2.48 -18.87 24.12
CA GLN A 41 2.85 -18.26 22.85
C GLN A 41 2.84 -16.73 22.98
N LEU A 42 3.90 -16.06 22.53
CA LEU A 42 4.03 -14.61 22.47
C LEU A 42 3.67 -14.07 21.10
N GLY A 43 3.91 -14.84 20.04
CA GLY A 43 3.64 -14.45 18.68
C GLY A 43 3.89 -15.58 17.69
N GLY A 44 3.63 -15.32 16.42
CA GLY A 44 3.92 -16.27 15.35
C GLY A 44 3.68 -15.63 13.99
N GLY A 45 4.40 -16.11 12.99
CA GLY A 45 4.30 -15.65 11.61
C GLY A 45 4.63 -16.78 10.65
N GLY A 46 4.81 -16.47 9.37
CA GLY A 46 5.04 -17.46 8.31
C GLY A 46 6.30 -18.33 8.45
N PHE A 47 7.18 -18.03 9.40
CA PHE A 47 8.44 -18.77 9.64
C PHE A 47 8.46 -19.58 10.93
N GLY A 48 7.59 -19.26 11.89
CA GLY A 48 7.63 -19.96 13.13
C GLY A 48 6.80 -19.32 14.22
N LYS A 49 6.96 -19.88 15.40
CA LYS A 49 6.28 -19.48 16.62
C LYS A 49 7.30 -19.00 17.65
N THR A 50 6.91 -17.97 18.40
CA THR A 50 7.70 -17.43 19.51
C THR A 50 6.95 -17.67 20.82
N TYR A 51 7.65 -18.20 21.81
CA TYR A 51 7.07 -18.56 23.10
C TYR A 51 7.84 -17.92 24.26
N LEU A 52 7.12 -17.59 25.32
CA LEU A 52 7.70 -17.36 26.63
C LEU A 52 7.97 -18.71 27.28
N ALA A 53 9.16 -18.90 27.79
CA ALA A 53 9.56 -20.08 28.51
C ALA A 53 10.34 -19.71 29.78
N ILE A 54 10.56 -20.71 30.62
CA ILE A 54 11.39 -20.65 31.81
C ILE A 54 12.54 -21.63 31.63
N ASP A 55 13.75 -21.17 31.91
CA ASP A 55 14.96 -21.98 31.98
C ASP A 55 15.13 -22.53 33.40
N VAL A 56 14.80 -23.81 33.61
CA VAL A 56 14.81 -24.42 34.91
C VAL A 56 16.23 -24.61 35.49
N ASP A 57 17.25 -24.66 34.60
CA ASP A 57 18.66 -24.74 35.01
C ASP A 57 19.22 -23.38 35.44
N LYS A 58 18.51 -22.31 35.19
CA LYS A 58 18.87 -20.94 35.55
C LYS A 58 17.90 -20.32 36.57
N LEU A 59 17.57 -21.06 37.61
CA LEU A 59 16.70 -20.61 38.70
C LEU A 59 15.36 -20.03 38.19
N ASP A 60 14.75 -20.72 37.23
CA ASP A 60 13.49 -20.33 36.60
C ASP A 60 13.55 -18.96 35.88
N GLU A 61 14.73 -18.59 35.32
CA GLU A 61 14.88 -17.38 34.53
C GLU A 61 13.98 -17.43 33.31
N ARG A 62 13.28 -16.30 33.02
CA ARG A 62 12.46 -16.19 31.82
C ARG A 62 13.33 -16.11 30.59
N CYS A 63 12.95 -16.85 29.54
CA CYS A 63 13.59 -16.82 28.23
C CYS A 63 12.55 -16.84 27.11
N VAL A 64 12.99 -16.51 25.90
CA VAL A 64 12.19 -16.60 24.69
C VAL A 64 12.66 -17.80 23.88
N VAL A 65 11.72 -18.67 23.52
CA VAL A 65 11.96 -19.81 22.62
C VAL A 65 11.31 -19.51 21.28
N LYS A 66 12.12 -19.45 20.23
CA LYS A 66 11.65 -19.38 18.84
C LYS A 66 11.72 -20.76 18.22
N GLN A 67 10.61 -21.23 17.67
CA GLN A 67 10.50 -22.48 16.91
C GLN A 67 10.45 -22.18 15.42
N LEU A 68 11.32 -22.79 14.62
CA LEU A 68 11.23 -22.72 13.18
C LEU A 68 10.10 -23.63 12.69
N ALA A 69 9.07 -23.04 12.13
CA ALA A 69 7.93 -23.74 11.54
C ALA A 69 7.51 -23.07 10.23
N PRO A 70 8.35 -23.14 9.17
CA PRO A 70 8.09 -22.44 7.92
C PRO A 70 6.91 -23.07 7.20
N GLN A 71 5.98 -22.25 6.74
CA GLN A 71 4.86 -22.67 5.88
C GLN A 71 5.31 -22.76 4.42
N VAL A 72 6.30 -23.62 4.15
CA VAL A 72 6.85 -23.83 2.79
C VAL A 72 6.69 -25.29 2.38
N GLN A 73 6.37 -25.53 1.10
CA GLN A 73 6.34 -26.86 0.51
C GLN A 73 7.63 -27.11 -0.27
N GLY A 74 8.19 -28.31 -0.11
CA GLY A 74 9.40 -28.79 -0.80
C GLY A 74 10.66 -28.80 0.08
N SER A 75 11.49 -29.83 -0.13
CA SER A 75 12.71 -30.12 0.66
C SER A 75 13.75 -28.99 0.55
N GLN A 76 13.90 -28.37 -0.61
CA GLN A 76 14.88 -27.32 -0.87
C GLN A 76 14.53 -26.00 -0.14
N ALA A 77 13.23 -25.64 -0.12
CA ALA A 77 12.77 -24.47 0.61
C ALA A 77 12.93 -24.63 2.14
N LEU A 78 12.67 -25.83 2.65
CA LEU A 78 12.87 -26.16 4.06
C LEU A 78 14.35 -26.13 4.45
N GLN A 79 15.25 -26.65 3.62
CA GLN A 79 16.69 -26.58 3.85
C GLN A 79 17.20 -25.13 3.89
N LYS A 80 16.71 -24.29 2.97
CA LYS A 80 17.04 -22.86 2.96
C LYS A 80 16.53 -22.16 4.22
N ALA A 81 15.32 -22.45 4.67
CA ALA A 81 14.77 -21.90 5.91
C ALA A 81 15.58 -22.33 7.15
N LYS A 82 15.98 -23.61 7.23
CA LYS A 82 16.87 -24.12 8.29
C LYS A 82 18.23 -23.42 8.29
N ALA A 83 18.84 -23.22 7.12
CA ALA A 83 20.12 -22.54 6.99
C ALA A 83 20.03 -21.07 7.48
N LEU A 84 18.99 -20.35 7.08
CA LEU A 84 18.75 -18.97 7.51
C LEU A 84 18.51 -18.86 9.03
N PHE A 85 17.77 -19.77 9.61
CA PHE A 85 17.54 -19.81 11.06
C PHE A 85 18.85 -20.02 11.84
N LYS A 86 19.74 -20.89 11.34
CA LYS A 86 21.08 -21.08 11.91
C LYS A 86 21.95 -19.84 11.76
N GLN A 87 21.83 -19.11 10.66
CA GLN A 87 22.54 -17.82 10.48
C GLN A 87 22.08 -16.76 11.48
N GLU A 88 20.80 -16.72 11.84
CA GLU A 88 20.31 -15.82 12.89
C GLU A 88 20.99 -16.11 14.23
N ALA A 89 21.07 -17.40 14.60
CA ALA A 89 21.77 -17.81 15.82
C ALA A 89 23.26 -17.44 15.78
N GLN A 90 23.95 -17.66 14.66
CA GLN A 90 25.37 -17.29 14.48
C GLN A 90 25.61 -15.79 14.63
N ARG A 91 24.71 -14.94 14.09
CA ARG A 91 24.82 -13.49 14.23
C ARG A 91 24.58 -13.01 15.66
N LEU A 92 23.57 -13.55 16.33
CA LEU A 92 23.37 -13.26 17.74
C LEU A 92 24.58 -13.66 18.59
N GLN A 93 25.21 -14.81 18.29
CA GLN A 93 26.44 -15.25 18.94
C GLN A 93 27.63 -14.33 18.61
N GLN A 94 27.76 -13.87 17.36
CA GLN A 94 28.80 -12.94 16.93
C GLN A 94 28.69 -11.58 17.61
N LEU A 95 27.46 -11.06 17.79
CA LEU A 95 27.21 -9.81 18.49
C LEU A 95 27.53 -9.87 19.99
N GLY A 96 27.66 -11.07 20.54
CA GLY A 96 28.06 -11.30 21.92
C GLY A 96 27.12 -10.69 22.95
N GLU A 97 27.67 -10.30 24.11
CA GLU A 97 26.91 -9.69 25.20
C GLU A 97 26.78 -8.18 25.03
N HIS A 98 25.94 -7.75 24.09
CA HIS A 98 25.65 -6.33 23.92
C HIS A 98 24.46 -5.92 24.81
N PRO A 99 24.53 -4.83 25.60
CA PRO A 99 23.49 -4.49 26.58
C PRO A 99 22.11 -4.15 25.98
N GLN A 100 22.02 -3.91 24.67
CA GLN A 100 20.82 -3.56 23.92
C GLN A 100 20.44 -4.61 22.86
N ILE A 101 20.99 -5.81 22.95
CA ILE A 101 20.65 -6.98 22.11
C ILE A 101 20.40 -8.17 23.05
N PRO A 102 19.37 -9.00 22.82
CA PRO A 102 19.16 -10.20 23.65
C PRO A 102 20.29 -11.20 23.50
N ASN A 103 20.79 -11.72 24.62
CA ASN A 103 21.80 -12.78 24.61
C ASN A 103 21.21 -14.08 24.03
N LEU A 104 21.99 -14.76 23.19
CA LEU A 104 21.68 -16.11 22.74
C LEU A 104 22.04 -17.13 23.84
N TYR A 105 21.03 -17.92 24.28
CA TYR A 105 21.23 -18.95 25.29
C TYR A 105 21.48 -20.34 24.69
N ALA A 106 20.75 -20.69 23.61
CA ALA A 106 20.90 -21.97 22.94
C ALA A 106 20.33 -21.94 21.52
N CYS A 107 20.89 -22.81 20.65
CA CYS A 107 20.32 -23.16 19.36
C CYS A 107 20.44 -24.68 19.19
N PHE A 108 19.32 -25.38 18.95
CA PHE A 108 19.32 -26.83 18.88
C PHE A 108 18.16 -27.37 18.03
N GLU A 109 18.24 -28.66 17.70
CA GLU A 109 17.17 -29.39 17.03
C GLU A 109 16.58 -30.41 18.01
N SER A 110 15.24 -30.50 18.09
CA SER A 110 14.50 -31.50 18.85
C SER A 110 13.27 -31.91 18.04
N ASP A 111 13.03 -33.21 17.93
CA ASP A 111 11.90 -33.79 17.16
C ASP A 111 11.78 -33.25 15.73
N GLY A 112 12.94 -33.05 15.06
CA GLY A 112 13.03 -32.55 13.70
C GLY A 112 12.74 -31.05 13.56
N GLN A 113 12.49 -30.34 14.66
CA GLN A 113 12.26 -28.90 14.72
C GLN A 113 13.50 -28.16 15.23
N LEU A 114 13.79 -27.00 14.68
CA LEU A 114 14.84 -26.13 15.15
C LEU A 114 14.30 -25.11 16.15
N TYR A 115 15.05 -24.94 17.22
CA TYR A 115 14.75 -23.99 18.29
C TYR A 115 15.92 -23.06 18.54
N LEU A 116 15.61 -21.78 18.78
CA LEU A 116 16.54 -20.77 19.25
C LEU A 116 16.01 -20.24 20.59
N VAL A 117 16.87 -20.21 21.60
CA VAL A 117 16.55 -19.69 22.93
C VAL A 117 17.38 -18.46 23.19
N GLN A 118 16.71 -17.38 23.56
CA GLN A 118 17.34 -16.08 23.81
C GLN A 118 16.80 -15.44 25.10
N GLN A 119 17.52 -14.45 25.58
CA GLN A 119 17.13 -13.65 26.74
C GLN A 119 15.72 -13.05 26.56
N PHE A 120 14.88 -13.16 27.57
CA PHE A 120 13.62 -12.43 27.65
C PHE A 120 13.89 -10.99 28.08
N ILE A 121 13.43 -10.02 27.29
CA ILE A 121 13.53 -8.59 27.62
C ILE A 121 12.21 -8.15 28.25
N GLU A 122 12.24 -7.86 29.52
CA GLU A 122 11.07 -7.33 30.22
C GLU A 122 10.85 -5.86 29.85
N GLY A 123 9.74 -5.57 29.19
CA GLY A 123 9.43 -4.23 28.70
C GLY A 123 8.25 -4.23 27.76
N GLN A 124 8.09 -3.12 27.08
CA GLN A 124 7.04 -2.88 26.09
C GLN A 124 7.69 -2.52 24.76
N ASN A 125 7.21 -3.05 23.64
CA ASN A 125 7.71 -2.64 22.35
C ASN A 125 7.13 -1.27 21.94
N LEU A 126 7.79 -0.59 21.01
CA LEU A 126 7.40 0.77 20.63
C LEU A 126 6.04 0.84 19.91
N LEU A 127 5.57 -0.26 19.29
CA LEU A 127 4.21 -0.30 18.75
C LEU A 127 3.16 -0.27 19.86
N GLN A 128 3.33 -1.08 20.90
CA GLN A 128 2.46 -1.06 22.07
C GLN A 128 2.48 0.29 22.79
N GLU A 129 3.65 0.94 22.86
CA GLU A 129 3.77 2.30 23.41
C GLU A 129 2.99 3.31 22.57
N LEU A 130 3.08 3.20 21.22
CA LEU A 130 2.34 4.02 20.28
C LEU A 130 0.82 3.83 20.42
N GLU A 131 0.35 2.59 20.51
CA GLU A 131 -1.07 2.27 20.66
C GLU A 131 -1.65 2.79 21.99
N GLN A 132 -0.87 2.81 23.06
CA GLN A 132 -1.32 3.24 24.38
C GLN A 132 -1.21 4.74 24.61
N GLN A 133 -0.19 5.38 24.05
CA GLN A 133 0.15 6.78 24.33
C GLN A 133 -0.10 7.73 23.17
N GLY A 134 -0.44 7.19 21.97
CA GLY A 134 -0.57 7.96 20.73
C GLY A 134 0.77 8.32 20.10
N ALA A 135 0.71 9.16 19.07
CA ALA A 135 1.86 9.57 18.29
C ALA A 135 2.97 10.20 19.15
N PHE A 136 4.21 9.87 18.81
CA PHE A 136 5.39 10.42 19.48
C PHE A 136 5.60 11.89 19.07
N ASN A 137 6.06 12.70 20.00
CA ASN A 137 6.55 14.04 19.70
C ASN A 137 8.03 14.00 19.25
N GLU A 138 8.51 15.11 18.73
CA GLU A 138 9.89 15.26 18.26
C GLU A 138 10.94 14.87 19.31
N SER A 139 10.74 15.27 20.57
CA SER A 139 11.68 14.95 21.67
C SER A 139 11.81 13.46 21.90
N LYS A 140 10.71 12.70 21.82
CA LYS A 140 10.74 11.23 21.90
C LYS A 140 11.49 10.61 20.71
N ILE A 141 11.33 11.15 19.49
CA ILE A 141 12.07 10.70 18.30
C ILE A 141 13.55 11.05 18.40
N ALA A 142 13.89 12.24 18.83
CA ALA A 142 15.29 12.64 19.06
C ALA A 142 15.99 11.68 20.03
N LYS A 143 15.30 11.37 21.14
CA LYS A 143 15.83 10.40 22.12
C LYS A 143 15.95 8.99 21.52
N LEU A 144 14.98 8.55 20.72
CA LEU A 144 15.02 7.26 20.04
C LEU A 144 16.22 7.17 19.09
N LEU A 145 16.46 8.21 18.27
CA LEU A 145 17.61 8.26 17.37
C LEU A 145 18.92 8.24 18.16
N SER A 146 19.03 9.01 19.25
CA SER A 146 20.22 9.04 20.13
C SER A 146 20.49 7.68 20.78
N ASP A 147 19.45 6.91 21.10
CA ASP A 147 19.60 5.59 21.73
C ASP A 147 19.91 4.47 20.71
N LEU A 148 19.34 4.54 19.48
CA LEU A 148 19.46 3.47 18.48
C LEU A 148 20.61 3.66 17.50
N LEU A 149 20.99 4.88 17.12
CA LEU A 149 22.08 5.10 16.15
C LEU A 149 23.41 4.49 16.63
N PRO A 150 23.87 4.67 17.89
CA PRO A 150 25.10 4.02 18.36
C PRO A 150 25.00 2.48 18.37
N LEU A 151 23.82 1.94 18.70
CA LEU A 151 23.57 0.49 18.67
C LEU A 151 23.68 -0.05 17.22
N ILE A 152 22.99 0.59 16.26
CA ILE A 152 23.03 0.19 14.85
C ILE A 152 24.45 0.33 14.30
N GLN A 153 25.20 1.36 14.70
CA GLN A 153 26.61 1.53 14.32
C GLN A 153 27.47 0.36 14.80
N SER A 154 27.30 -0.06 16.07
CA SER A 154 28.02 -1.21 16.64
C SER A 154 27.72 -2.51 15.90
N ILE A 155 26.45 -2.73 15.50
CA ILE A 155 26.04 -3.89 14.70
C ILE A 155 26.68 -3.86 13.30
N HIS A 156 26.65 -2.71 12.62
CA HIS A 156 27.23 -2.55 11.28
C HIS A 156 28.76 -2.67 11.26
N GLN A 157 29.45 -2.24 12.31
CA GLN A 157 30.91 -2.42 12.47
C GLN A 157 31.30 -3.91 12.52
N GLN A 158 30.40 -4.76 13.03
CA GLN A 158 30.57 -6.22 13.03
C GLN A 158 30.06 -6.89 11.74
N GLN A 159 29.80 -6.10 10.69
CA GLN A 159 29.28 -6.56 9.38
C GLN A 159 27.92 -7.29 9.47
N VAL A 160 27.16 -7.02 10.51
CA VAL A 160 25.80 -7.52 10.68
C VAL A 160 24.80 -6.46 10.26
N ILE A 161 23.83 -6.84 9.45
CA ILE A 161 22.67 -6.02 9.06
C ILE A 161 21.42 -6.62 9.71
N HIS A 162 20.63 -5.80 10.35
CA HIS A 162 19.44 -6.25 11.11
C HIS A 162 18.30 -6.68 10.20
N ARG A 163 17.98 -5.92 9.14
CA ARG A 163 17.01 -6.21 8.07
C ARG A 163 15.52 -6.10 8.46
N ASP A 164 15.20 -5.83 9.70
CA ASP A 164 13.79 -5.74 10.18
C ASP A 164 13.63 -4.72 11.31
N ILE A 165 14.17 -3.51 11.12
CA ILE A 165 14.00 -2.41 12.08
C ILE A 165 12.59 -1.86 11.95
N LYS A 166 11.79 -2.02 13.02
CA LYS A 166 10.40 -1.56 13.11
C LYS A 166 9.95 -1.48 14.58
N PRO A 167 8.86 -0.78 14.90
CA PRO A 167 8.42 -0.56 16.29
C PRO A 167 8.22 -1.84 17.10
N GLU A 168 7.74 -2.93 16.48
CA GLU A 168 7.52 -4.22 17.15
C GLU A 168 8.82 -4.87 17.62
N ASN A 169 9.93 -4.60 16.93
CA ASN A 169 11.24 -5.20 17.18
C ASN A 169 12.14 -4.34 18.06
N ILE A 170 11.62 -3.25 18.62
CA ILE A 170 12.33 -2.37 19.54
C ILE A 170 11.59 -2.35 20.86
N ILE A 171 12.19 -2.92 21.90
CA ILE A 171 11.61 -2.99 23.25
C ILE A 171 12.23 -1.91 24.14
N ARG A 172 11.38 -1.09 24.76
CA ARG A 172 11.79 -0.23 25.88
C ARG A 172 11.86 -1.07 27.15
N ARG A 173 13.07 -1.38 27.58
CA ARG A 173 13.32 -2.25 28.72
C ARG A 173 12.90 -1.58 30.04
N ARG A 174 12.11 -2.27 30.83
CA ARG A 174 11.48 -1.72 32.06
C ARG A 174 12.49 -1.24 33.11
N ARG A 175 13.60 -1.95 33.30
CA ARG A 175 14.55 -1.67 34.40
C ARG A 175 15.33 -0.36 34.25
N ASP A 176 15.60 0.10 33.02
CA ASP A 176 16.51 1.21 32.74
C ASP A 176 16.06 2.11 31.58
N ASN A 177 14.86 1.89 31.03
CA ASN A 177 14.29 2.60 29.88
C ASN A 177 15.14 2.58 28.59
N LYS A 178 16.19 1.76 28.53
CA LYS A 178 17.00 1.61 27.31
C LYS A 178 16.22 0.85 26.25
N LEU A 179 16.46 1.22 25.00
CA LEU A 179 15.91 0.51 23.85
C LEU A 179 16.75 -0.72 23.57
N VAL A 180 16.08 -1.85 23.36
CA VAL A 180 16.68 -3.15 23.01
C VAL A 180 16.13 -3.58 21.67
N LEU A 181 17.03 -3.88 20.73
CA LEU A 181 16.67 -4.31 19.39
C LEU A 181 16.62 -5.84 19.34
N ILE A 182 15.47 -6.38 18.95
CA ILE A 182 15.19 -7.82 18.90
C ILE A 182 14.90 -8.26 17.47
N ASP A 183 14.94 -9.56 17.20
CA ASP A 183 14.49 -10.19 15.96
C ASP A 183 15.25 -9.75 14.70
N PHE A 184 16.49 -10.22 14.55
CA PHE A 184 17.29 -10.04 13.33
C PHE A 184 16.66 -10.77 12.14
N GLY A 185 16.15 -10.02 11.15
CA GLY A 185 15.20 -10.46 10.11
C GLY A 185 15.76 -11.37 9.01
N ILE A 186 16.64 -12.32 9.30
CA ILE A 186 17.27 -13.21 8.32
C ILE A 186 16.30 -14.27 7.79
N SER A 187 15.45 -14.78 8.67
CA SER A 187 14.46 -15.81 8.33
C SER A 187 13.43 -15.32 7.29
N LYS A 188 13.26 -14.02 7.12
CA LYS A 188 12.29 -13.41 6.18
C LYS A 188 12.75 -13.36 4.72
N LEU A 189 14.07 -13.55 4.45
CA LEU A 189 14.61 -13.58 3.09
C LEU A 189 14.15 -14.80 2.27
N ALA A 190 13.85 -15.92 2.95
CA ALA A 190 13.43 -17.14 2.28
C ALA A 190 12.03 -17.05 1.65
N THR A 191 11.19 -16.11 2.10
CA THR A 191 9.82 -15.96 1.58
C THR A 191 9.69 -14.99 0.42
N ALA A 192 10.52 -13.98 0.33
CA ALA A 192 10.46 -13.06 -0.82
C ALA A 192 10.73 -13.80 -2.15
N THR A 193 11.58 -14.84 -2.11
CA THR A 193 11.91 -15.67 -3.28
C THR A 193 11.07 -16.95 -3.43
N ALA A 194 10.42 -17.43 -2.36
CA ALA A 194 9.72 -18.73 -2.38
C ALA A 194 8.19 -18.63 -2.32
N MET A 195 7.62 -17.48 -2.01
CA MET A 195 6.17 -17.30 -1.83
C MET A 195 5.62 -16.10 -2.58
N ALA A 196 5.63 -16.15 -3.89
CA ALA A 196 4.70 -15.40 -4.72
C ALA A 196 3.28 -16.03 -4.66
N LYS A 197 2.72 -16.26 -3.46
CA LYS A 197 1.30 -16.56 -3.28
C LYS A 197 0.61 -15.38 -2.61
N PRO A 198 -0.45 -14.82 -3.23
CA PRO A 198 -1.26 -13.76 -2.63
C PRO A 198 -1.93 -14.29 -1.36
N GLY A 199 -1.78 -13.59 -0.24
CA GLY A 199 -2.55 -13.84 0.99
C GLY A 199 -1.75 -14.19 2.25
N THR A 200 -0.44 -14.37 2.18
CA THR A 200 0.38 -14.51 3.39
C THR A 200 0.93 -13.16 3.80
N SER A 201 0.50 -12.65 4.97
CA SER A 201 1.05 -11.44 5.60
C SER A 201 2.54 -11.62 5.87
N ILE A 202 3.39 -11.14 4.98
CA ILE A 202 4.82 -11.03 5.24
C ILE A 202 4.98 -9.76 6.09
N GLY A 203 5.24 -9.92 7.36
CA GLY A 203 5.14 -8.89 8.41
C GLY A 203 6.11 -7.71 8.36
N SER A 204 6.68 -7.37 7.22
CA SER A 204 7.60 -6.23 7.08
C SER A 204 7.30 -5.36 5.87
N PHE A 205 6.18 -5.59 5.20
CA PHE A 205 5.72 -4.70 4.15
C PHE A 205 5.51 -3.28 4.71
N GLY A 206 6.08 -2.31 4.00
CA GLY A 206 6.07 -0.91 4.39
C GLY A 206 7.37 -0.45 5.07
N TYR A 207 8.08 -1.30 5.81
CA TYR A 207 9.35 -0.94 6.46
C TYR A 207 10.60 -1.34 5.67
N ALA A 208 10.51 -2.37 4.84
CA ALA A 208 11.62 -2.85 4.05
C ALA A 208 11.85 -1.97 2.81
N PRO A 209 13.10 -1.59 2.51
CA PRO A 209 13.42 -0.83 1.31
C PRO A 209 13.34 -1.67 0.04
N LEU A 210 13.35 -0.99 -1.12
CA LEU A 210 13.14 -1.59 -2.43
C LEU A 210 14.16 -2.70 -2.75
N GLU A 211 15.44 -2.48 -2.48
CA GLU A 211 16.51 -3.45 -2.72
C GLU A 211 16.34 -4.74 -1.92
N GLN A 212 15.80 -4.63 -0.71
CA GLN A 212 15.51 -5.79 0.14
C GLN A 212 14.28 -6.57 -0.36
N MET A 213 13.29 -5.88 -0.91
CA MET A 213 12.08 -6.49 -1.43
C MET A 213 12.28 -7.15 -2.79
N GLN A 214 13.08 -6.56 -3.67
CA GLN A 214 13.29 -7.07 -5.04
C GLN A 214 14.45 -8.06 -5.14
N GLY A 215 15.60 -7.75 -4.56
CA GLY A 215 16.81 -8.56 -4.67
C GLY A 215 17.12 -9.42 -3.45
N GLY A 216 16.46 -9.19 -2.32
CA GLY A 216 16.79 -9.81 -1.04
C GLY A 216 18.10 -9.30 -0.45
N GLU A 217 18.74 -8.31 -1.06
CA GLU A 217 19.99 -7.72 -0.59
C GLU A 217 19.71 -6.69 0.51
N ALA A 218 20.56 -6.64 1.51
CA ALA A 218 20.47 -5.66 2.58
C ALA A 218 21.84 -5.10 2.93
N TYR A 219 21.85 -3.80 3.17
CA TYR A 219 23.02 -2.98 3.42
C TYR A 219 22.80 -2.16 4.70
N ALA A 220 23.84 -1.49 5.20
CA ALA A 220 23.69 -0.53 6.29
C ALA A 220 22.60 0.53 5.98
N ALA A 221 22.54 1.00 4.74
CA ALA A 221 21.52 1.91 4.26
C ALA A 221 20.08 1.33 4.30
N SER A 222 19.94 -0.01 4.29
CA SER A 222 18.62 -0.66 4.40
C SER A 222 18.07 -0.61 5.82
N ASP A 223 18.92 -0.81 6.83
CA ASP A 223 18.55 -0.64 8.24
C ASP A 223 18.22 0.83 8.55
N LEU A 224 18.97 1.76 7.96
CA LEU A 224 18.74 3.21 8.10
C LEU A 224 17.39 3.62 7.48
N TYR A 225 16.98 3.02 6.38
CA TYR A 225 15.63 3.21 5.83
C TYR A 225 14.56 2.69 6.80
N GLY A 226 14.71 1.47 7.32
CA GLY A 226 13.80 0.90 8.33
C GLY A 226 13.68 1.79 9.58
N LEU A 227 14.79 2.38 10.02
CA LEU A 227 14.79 3.35 11.12
C LEU A 227 14.00 4.62 10.77
N GLY A 228 14.18 5.17 9.56
CA GLY A 228 13.41 6.33 9.08
C GLY A 228 11.92 6.05 9.02
N VAL A 229 11.52 4.89 8.50
CA VAL A 229 10.11 4.46 8.46
C VAL A 229 9.55 4.22 9.85
N THR A 230 10.36 3.69 10.77
CA THR A 230 9.99 3.53 12.19
C THR A 230 9.70 4.90 12.82
N CYS A 231 10.57 5.87 12.64
CA CYS A 231 10.36 7.23 13.13
C CYS A 231 9.10 7.86 12.53
N PHE A 232 8.86 7.69 11.23
CA PHE A 232 7.65 8.13 10.57
C PHE A 232 6.39 7.54 11.20
N HIS A 233 6.35 6.21 11.37
CA HIS A 233 5.20 5.53 11.98
C HIS A 233 4.92 6.05 13.40
N LEU A 234 5.96 6.20 14.20
CA LEU A 234 5.84 6.70 15.58
C LEU A 234 5.39 8.16 15.65
N LEU A 235 5.84 9.03 14.73
CA LEU A 235 5.42 10.43 14.64
C LEU A 235 3.97 10.61 14.20
N THR A 236 3.50 9.77 13.28
CA THR A 236 2.22 9.99 12.59
C THR A 236 1.11 9.08 13.09
N ASN A 237 1.44 8.00 13.78
CA ASN A 237 0.53 6.89 14.07
C ASN A 237 -0.13 6.29 12.80
N ILE A 238 0.51 6.47 11.63
CA ILE A 238 0.07 5.91 10.36
C ILE A 238 0.95 4.72 10.02
N HIS A 239 0.36 3.54 9.94
CA HIS A 239 1.11 2.34 9.58
C HIS A 239 1.63 2.44 8.15
N PRO A 240 2.96 2.33 7.88
CA PRO A 240 3.56 2.57 6.57
C PRO A 240 3.04 1.62 5.47
N TRP A 241 2.56 0.43 5.85
CA TRP A 241 1.91 -0.50 4.94
C TRP A 241 0.65 0.08 4.27
N SER A 242 -0.16 0.84 5.01
CA SER A 242 -1.35 1.48 4.44
C SER A 242 -0.99 2.50 3.35
N LEU A 243 0.11 3.22 3.55
CA LEU A 243 0.64 4.14 2.55
C LEU A 243 1.29 3.39 1.39
N TRP A 244 2.05 2.33 1.70
CA TRP A 244 2.69 1.51 0.68
C TRP A 244 1.68 0.81 -0.24
N GLN A 245 0.59 0.27 0.31
CA GLN A 245 -0.49 -0.32 -0.49
C GLN A 245 -1.13 0.66 -1.48
N MET A 246 -1.16 1.92 -1.12
CA MET A 246 -1.80 2.96 -1.91
C MET A 246 -0.84 3.60 -2.92
N GLN A 247 0.45 3.67 -2.59
CA GLN A 247 1.41 4.53 -3.27
C GLN A 247 2.74 3.83 -3.61
N GLY A 248 2.90 2.55 -3.23
CA GLY A 248 4.22 1.92 -3.29
C GLY A 248 5.21 2.69 -2.44
N TYR A 249 6.42 2.90 -2.93
CA TYR A 249 7.47 3.64 -2.21
C TYR A 249 7.36 5.17 -2.31
N SER A 250 6.48 5.73 -3.14
CA SER A 250 6.42 7.18 -3.33
C SER A 250 5.83 7.96 -2.14
N TRP A 251 5.25 7.27 -1.14
CA TRP A 251 4.78 7.93 0.06
C TRP A 251 5.91 8.66 0.82
N VAL A 252 7.14 8.19 0.65
CA VAL A 252 8.31 8.81 1.31
C VAL A 252 8.71 10.17 0.72
N ASP A 253 8.27 10.48 -0.50
CA ASP A 253 8.62 11.76 -1.15
C ASP A 253 7.86 12.95 -0.56
N ASN A 254 6.72 12.67 0.09
CA ASN A 254 5.86 13.68 0.73
C ASN A 254 5.44 13.26 2.15
N TRP A 255 6.32 12.57 2.85
CA TRP A 255 6.03 12.02 4.17
C TRP A 255 5.63 13.11 5.19
N GLN A 256 6.13 14.35 5.03
CA GLN A 256 5.86 15.49 5.92
C GLN A 256 4.37 15.85 5.98
N GLN A 257 3.62 15.64 4.89
CA GLN A 257 2.18 15.94 4.87
C GLN A 257 1.35 15.09 5.84
N HIS A 258 1.93 14.01 6.35
CA HIS A 258 1.29 13.12 7.32
C HIS A 258 1.62 13.50 8.77
N LEU A 259 2.51 14.45 8.99
CA LEU A 259 2.86 14.90 10.34
C LEU A 259 1.66 15.60 11.00
N PRO A 260 1.32 15.24 12.24
CA PRO A 260 0.27 15.94 12.99
C PRO A 260 0.69 17.36 13.40
N HIS A 261 2.01 17.59 13.55
CA HIS A 261 2.62 18.86 13.90
C HIS A 261 3.92 19.05 13.13
N SER A 262 4.34 20.30 12.95
CA SER A 262 5.67 20.61 12.40
C SER A 262 6.77 20.09 13.33
N ILE A 263 7.86 19.64 12.75
CA ILE A 263 9.08 19.25 13.44
C ILE A 263 10.22 20.18 13.05
N SER A 264 11.34 20.13 13.76
CA SER A 264 12.50 20.97 13.44
C SER A 264 13.05 20.66 12.04
N PRO A 265 13.61 21.67 11.34
CA PRO A 265 14.23 21.48 10.03
C PRO A 265 15.37 20.44 10.05
N GLU A 266 16.06 20.31 11.17
CA GLU A 266 17.13 19.33 11.38
C GLU A 266 16.59 17.90 11.35
N LEU A 267 15.53 17.62 12.12
CA LEU A 267 14.90 16.30 12.15
C LEU A 267 14.25 15.99 10.80
N GLU A 268 13.59 16.96 10.19
CA GLU A 268 12.98 16.81 8.87
C GLU A 268 14.02 16.44 7.81
N ARG A 269 15.17 17.11 7.79
CA ARG A 269 16.28 16.83 6.87
C ARG A 269 16.80 15.40 7.05
N VAL A 270 17.05 14.98 8.30
CA VAL A 270 17.55 13.63 8.60
C VAL A 270 16.53 12.57 8.18
N LEU A 271 15.26 12.72 8.55
CA LEU A 271 14.22 11.76 8.18
C LEU A 271 14.01 11.71 6.67
N SER A 272 14.00 12.85 5.98
CA SER A 272 13.89 12.90 4.51
C SER A 272 15.00 12.15 3.80
N LYS A 273 16.23 12.19 4.34
CA LYS A 273 17.37 11.48 3.76
C LYS A 273 17.39 9.99 4.13
N LEU A 274 16.93 9.62 5.32
CA LEU A 274 16.71 8.21 5.72
C LEU A 274 15.66 7.53 4.83
N LEU A 275 14.60 8.24 4.48
CA LEU A 275 13.44 7.73 3.73
C LEU A 275 13.65 7.68 2.22
N GLN A 276 14.80 8.10 1.67
CA GLN A 276 15.03 8.06 0.22
C GLN A 276 14.84 6.66 -0.37
N VAL A 277 14.08 6.54 -1.46
CA VAL A 277 13.81 5.24 -2.12
C VAL A 277 15.08 4.66 -2.72
N LYS A 278 15.85 5.49 -3.43
CA LYS A 278 17.12 5.06 -4.04
C LYS A 278 18.21 4.96 -2.98
N ARG A 279 18.77 3.76 -2.79
CA ARG A 279 19.83 3.49 -1.81
C ARG A 279 20.96 4.51 -1.85
N GLN A 280 21.43 4.89 -3.04
CA GLN A 280 22.55 5.82 -3.23
C GLN A 280 22.29 7.24 -2.71
N HIS A 281 21.01 7.63 -2.55
CA HIS A 281 20.62 8.94 -2.03
C HIS A 281 20.44 8.95 -0.50
N ARG A 282 20.43 7.77 0.14
CA ARG A 282 20.36 7.62 1.59
C ARG A 282 21.72 7.81 2.25
N TYR A 283 21.69 7.89 3.55
CA TYR A 283 22.92 7.69 4.34
C TYR A 283 23.46 6.29 4.12
N GLN A 284 24.76 6.18 3.85
CA GLN A 284 25.42 4.90 3.62
C GLN A 284 25.96 4.30 4.93
N SER A 285 26.08 5.11 5.98
CA SER A 285 26.52 4.69 7.31
C SER A 285 25.83 5.52 8.41
N VAL A 286 25.82 4.98 9.63
CA VAL A 286 25.34 5.70 10.80
C VAL A 286 26.18 6.95 11.08
N ALA A 287 27.49 6.91 10.80
CA ALA A 287 28.36 8.09 10.99
C ALA A 287 27.84 9.30 10.21
N GLN A 288 27.44 9.11 8.95
CA GLN A 288 26.84 10.19 8.15
C GLN A 288 25.53 10.72 8.73
N VAL A 289 24.73 9.87 9.41
CA VAL A 289 23.53 10.34 10.12
C VAL A 289 23.90 11.19 11.31
N LEU A 290 24.88 10.76 12.10
CA LEU A 290 25.36 11.48 13.29
C LEU A 290 26.02 12.82 12.93
N ASP A 291 26.71 12.90 11.80
CA ASP A 291 27.31 14.15 11.29
C ASP A 291 26.21 15.17 10.92
N ASP A 292 25.11 14.71 10.32
CA ASP A 292 23.97 15.58 9.96
C ASP A 292 23.01 15.82 11.16
N TRP A 293 23.01 14.93 12.17
CA TRP A 293 22.20 15.00 13.36
C TRP A 293 22.96 15.59 14.54
N ASN A 294 22.97 16.93 14.67
CA ASN A 294 23.57 17.60 15.81
C ASN A 294 22.51 18.45 16.54
N PRO A 295 21.91 17.96 17.64
CA PRO A 295 20.82 18.66 18.33
C PRO A 295 21.25 19.91 19.12
N LEU A 296 22.52 20.35 19.03
CA LEU A 296 23.07 21.40 19.92
C LEU A 296 23.38 22.74 19.22
N THR A 297 23.02 22.97 17.96
CA THR A 297 23.22 24.28 17.30
C THR A 297 21.90 24.94 16.96
N THR A 298 21.34 25.64 17.96
CA THR A 298 20.34 26.69 17.74
C THR A 298 21.05 28.02 17.51
N THR A 299 21.09 28.54 16.30
CA THR A 299 21.21 29.98 16.01
C THR A 299 20.37 30.34 14.79
N LEU A 300 19.62 31.41 14.95
CA LEU A 300 18.62 32.03 14.09
C LEU A 300 19.20 32.73 12.83
N PRO A 301 18.40 33.36 11.98
CA PRO A 301 18.15 32.93 10.61
C PRO A 301 18.79 33.85 9.56
N SER A 302 19.05 33.36 8.39
CA SER A 302 19.35 34.20 7.23
C SER A 302 18.37 33.91 6.09
N THR A 303 17.87 34.98 5.52
CA THR A 303 16.91 35.19 4.46
C THR A 303 17.07 34.30 3.22
N PRO A 304 15.96 33.91 2.58
CA PRO A 304 15.98 33.03 1.39
C PRO A 304 16.26 33.82 0.10
N PRO A 305 16.90 33.16 -0.88
CA PRO A 305 17.05 33.73 -2.22
C PRO A 305 15.77 33.55 -3.05
N SER A 306 15.49 34.57 -3.83
CA SER A 306 14.35 34.74 -4.72
C SER A 306 14.21 33.63 -5.79
N GLN A 307 13.00 33.10 -5.94
CA GLN A 307 12.58 32.19 -7.01
C GLN A 307 12.42 32.92 -8.35
N PRO A 308 12.65 32.24 -9.48
CA PRO A 308 12.31 32.77 -10.80
C PRO A 308 10.79 32.77 -11.00
N LYS A 309 10.27 33.88 -11.51
CA LYS A 309 8.86 34.09 -11.81
C LYS A 309 8.40 33.20 -12.97
N THR A 310 7.48 32.29 -12.70
CA THR A 310 6.61 31.67 -13.72
C THR A 310 5.48 32.64 -14.12
N PRO A 311 5.00 32.60 -15.36
CA PRO A 311 3.91 33.46 -15.81
C PRO A 311 2.60 33.21 -15.03
N PRO A 312 1.73 34.20 -14.85
CA PRO A 312 0.55 34.08 -14.02
C PRO A 312 -0.45 33.08 -14.62
N ALA A 313 -0.71 31.99 -13.90
CA ALA A 313 -1.80 31.09 -14.21
C ALA A 313 -3.14 31.80 -14.01
N THR A 314 -3.98 31.79 -15.00
CA THR A 314 -5.37 32.29 -14.94
C THR A 314 -6.13 31.53 -13.84
N ARG A 315 -6.60 32.25 -12.83
CA ARG A 315 -7.47 31.67 -11.77
C ARG A 315 -8.78 31.21 -12.42
N GLN A 316 -8.95 29.91 -12.59
CA GLN A 316 -10.24 29.34 -12.94
C GLN A 316 -11.06 29.09 -11.65
N ASN A 317 -12.29 29.58 -11.64
CA ASN A 317 -13.20 29.38 -10.50
C ASN A 317 -13.66 27.91 -10.49
N ALA A 318 -13.27 27.19 -9.43
CA ALA A 318 -13.76 25.82 -9.20
C ALA A 318 -14.70 25.81 -8.01
N ILE A 319 -15.86 25.15 -8.16
CA ILE A 319 -16.74 24.84 -7.04
C ILE A 319 -16.13 23.67 -6.27
N THR A 320 -16.00 23.79 -4.97
CA THR A 320 -15.45 22.72 -4.11
C THR A 320 -16.57 22.08 -3.30
N LEU A 321 -16.74 20.77 -3.47
CA LEU A 321 -17.68 19.95 -2.69
C LEU A 321 -16.93 19.27 -1.55
N THR A 322 -17.43 19.46 -0.34
CA THR A 322 -16.83 18.90 0.90
C THR A 322 -17.86 18.02 1.61
N GLY A 323 -17.39 16.94 2.26
CA GLY A 323 -18.30 16.05 3.01
C GLY A 323 -17.83 14.60 3.09
N HIS A 324 -16.89 14.17 2.25
CA HIS A 324 -16.19 12.90 2.48
C HIS A 324 -15.18 13.06 3.63
N SER A 325 -15.07 12.01 4.47
CA SER A 325 -14.13 11.98 5.59
C SER A 325 -12.78 11.36 5.22
N ASP A 326 -12.66 10.81 4.00
CA ASP A 326 -11.44 10.22 3.49
C ASP A 326 -11.35 10.41 1.96
N TRP A 327 -10.26 9.98 1.32
CA TRP A 327 -9.90 10.21 -0.07
C TRP A 327 -11.02 9.88 -1.05
N VAL A 328 -11.28 10.79 -1.97
CA VAL A 328 -12.21 10.58 -3.09
C VAL A 328 -11.46 9.86 -4.21
N LYS A 329 -11.79 8.59 -4.41
CA LYS A 329 -11.10 7.70 -5.36
C LYS A 329 -11.68 7.73 -6.76
N SER A 330 -12.97 8.02 -6.88
CA SER A 330 -13.67 7.98 -8.17
C SER A 330 -14.77 9.01 -8.18
N VAL A 331 -14.90 9.72 -9.29
CA VAL A 331 -16.02 10.63 -9.57
C VAL A 331 -16.65 10.27 -10.90
N ALA A 332 -17.96 10.44 -11.02
CA ALA A 332 -18.70 10.24 -12.26
C ALA A 332 -19.83 11.28 -12.36
N LEU A 333 -19.91 11.95 -13.51
CA LEU A 333 -20.98 12.89 -13.81
C LEU A 333 -22.16 12.12 -14.42
N ASN A 334 -23.36 12.38 -13.91
CA ASN A 334 -24.56 11.72 -14.42
C ASN A 334 -24.90 12.26 -15.83
N PRO A 335 -25.37 11.38 -16.73
CA PRO A 335 -25.85 11.79 -18.04
C PRO A 335 -26.91 12.88 -18.03
N ASP A 336 -27.65 13.07 -16.92
CA ASP A 336 -28.62 14.13 -16.73
C ASP A 336 -27.99 15.55 -16.68
N GLY A 337 -26.67 15.65 -16.57
CA GLY A 337 -25.92 16.89 -16.41
C GLY A 337 -26.19 17.66 -15.11
N LYS A 338 -26.95 17.08 -14.18
CA LYS A 338 -27.40 17.75 -12.94
C LYS A 338 -26.74 17.20 -11.70
N THR A 339 -26.36 15.92 -11.72
CA THR A 339 -25.84 15.24 -10.55
C THR A 339 -24.46 14.64 -10.77
N LEU A 340 -23.71 14.53 -9.69
CA LEU A 340 -22.40 13.88 -9.63
C LEU A 340 -22.42 12.81 -8.56
N ALA A 341 -21.79 11.69 -8.83
CA ALA A 341 -21.49 10.65 -7.85
C ALA A 341 -20.01 10.65 -7.48
N SER A 342 -19.68 10.33 -6.23
CA SER A 342 -18.33 10.18 -5.75
C SER A 342 -18.17 8.98 -4.83
N GLY A 343 -17.14 8.17 -5.06
CA GLY A 343 -16.75 7.03 -4.22
C GLY A 343 -15.50 7.31 -3.43
N SER A 344 -15.45 6.92 -2.15
CA SER A 344 -14.39 7.30 -1.22
C SER A 344 -13.84 6.14 -0.39
N CYS A 345 -12.62 6.35 0.11
CA CYS A 345 -12.01 5.50 1.12
C CYS A 345 -12.81 5.49 2.44
N ASP A 346 -13.68 6.47 2.69
CA ASP A 346 -14.59 6.49 3.84
C ASP A 346 -15.73 5.44 3.75
N ARG A 347 -15.69 4.54 2.74
CA ARG A 347 -16.62 3.43 2.48
C ARG A 347 -18.01 3.88 2.00
N THR A 348 -18.17 5.17 1.71
CA THR A 348 -19.44 5.74 1.24
C THR A 348 -19.36 6.17 -0.21
N ILE A 349 -20.55 6.25 -0.82
CA ILE A 349 -20.76 6.93 -2.09
C ILE A 349 -21.65 8.13 -1.79
N LYS A 350 -21.33 9.28 -2.35
CA LYS A 350 -22.12 10.50 -2.18
C LYS A 350 -22.64 10.99 -3.52
N ILE A 351 -23.90 11.45 -3.52
CA ILE A 351 -24.57 12.04 -4.69
C ILE A 351 -24.74 13.52 -4.42
N TRP A 352 -24.33 14.34 -5.36
CA TRP A 352 -24.26 15.79 -5.23
C TRP A 352 -25.09 16.45 -6.31
N ASP A 353 -25.77 17.54 -5.99
CA ASP A 353 -26.36 18.45 -6.96
C ASP A 353 -25.30 19.40 -7.50
N LEU A 354 -25.11 19.44 -8.82
CA LEU A 354 -24.05 20.24 -9.44
C LEU A 354 -24.36 21.74 -9.44
N SER A 355 -25.64 22.12 -9.41
CA SER A 355 -26.04 23.52 -9.46
C SER A 355 -25.87 24.23 -8.12
N SER A 356 -26.23 23.55 -7.04
CA SER A 356 -26.14 24.07 -5.67
C SER A 356 -24.89 23.64 -4.93
N GLY A 357 -24.18 22.61 -5.40
CA GLY A 357 -23.06 21.98 -4.69
C GLY A 357 -23.49 21.20 -3.44
N GLN A 358 -24.78 21.00 -3.22
CA GLN A 358 -25.29 20.34 -2.01
C GLN A 358 -25.21 18.81 -2.10
N LEU A 359 -24.96 18.18 -0.97
CA LEU A 359 -25.04 16.74 -0.81
C LEU A 359 -26.52 16.30 -0.80
N LEU A 360 -26.93 15.59 -1.86
CA LEU A 360 -28.29 15.05 -1.96
C LEU A 360 -28.45 13.76 -1.16
N ARG A 361 -27.44 12.89 -1.19
CA ARG A 361 -27.54 11.54 -0.62
C ARG A 361 -26.19 10.92 -0.29
N THR A 362 -26.18 10.09 0.75
CA THR A 362 -25.05 9.20 1.07
C THR A 362 -25.52 7.76 0.99
N LEU A 363 -24.85 6.94 0.15
CA LEU A 363 -25.11 5.51 0.01
C LEU A 363 -24.11 4.76 0.89
N ILE A 364 -24.62 3.96 1.81
CA ILE A 364 -23.84 3.21 2.80
C ILE A 364 -24.12 1.72 2.60
N GLY A 365 -23.07 0.90 2.54
CA GLY A 365 -23.24 -0.55 2.39
C GLY A 365 -21.93 -1.29 2.10
N HIS A 366 -20.88 -0.62 1.61
CA HIS A 366 -19.55 -1.22 1.52
C HIS A 366 -18.87 -1.25 2.89
N SER A 367 -18.18 -2.37 3.18
CA SER A 367 -17.43 -2.53 4.43
C SER A 367 -15.99 -2.00 4.36
N TYR A 368 -15.49 -1.73 3.13
CA TYR A 368 -14.17 -1.15 2.86
C TYR A 368 -14.24 -0.07 1.79
N SER A 369 -13.09 0.56 1.51
CA SER A 369 -12.93 1.65 0.55
C SER A 369 -13.62 1.39 -0.79
N VAL A 370 -14.40 2.36 -1.28
CA VAL A 370 -14.94 2.37 -2.63
C VAL A 370 -13.86 2.87 -3.58
N LYS A 371 -13.41 2.02 -4.49
CA LYS A 371 -12.32 2.29 -5.43
C LYS A 371 -12.77 2.92 -6.73
N SER A 372 -13.91 2.47 -7.23
CA SER A 372 -14.45 2.87 -8.52
C SER A 372 -15.97 2.93 -8.47
N ILE A 373 -16.51 3.90 -9.16
CA ILE A 373 -17.94 4.01 -9.43
C ILE A 373 -18.18 4.22 -10.92
N ALA A 374 -19.29 3.74 -11.41
CA ALA A 374 -19.77 3.99 -12.77
C ALA A 374 -21.29 4.22 -12.73
N LEU A 375 -21.77 5.11 -13.59
CA LEU A 375 -23.19 5.38 -13.79
C LEU A 375 -23.70 4.63 -15.01
N SER A 376 -24.93 4.13 -14.96
CA SER A 376 -25.57 3.53 -16.13
C SER A 376 -25.81 4.58 -17.21
N PRO A 377 -25.85 4.19 -18.50
CA PRO A 377 -26.10 5.11 -19.60
C PRO A 377 -27.42 5.90 -19.50
N ASP A 378 -28.42 5.31 -18.85
CA ASP A 378 -29.73 5.96 -18.58
C ASP A 378 -29.74 6.83 -17.32
N GLY A 379 -28.62 6.87 -16.60
CA GLY A 379 -28.45 7.66 -15.36
C GLY A 379 -29.25 7.18 -14.15
N LYS A 380 -29.91 6.01 -14.22
CA LYS A 380 -30.79 5.55 -13.14
C LYS A 380 -30.12 4.66 -12.12
N THR A 381 -29.03 4.01 -12.48
CA THR A 381 -28.31 3.12 -11.56
C THR A 381 -26.83 3.49 -11.46
N LEU A 382 -26.23 3.10 -10.35
CA LEU A 382 -24.80 3.25 -10.10
C LEU A 382 -24.22 1.91 -9.71
N ALA A 383 -23.07 1.56 -10.29
CA ALA A 383 -22.25 0.45 -9.86
C ALA A 383 -21.05 0.95 -9.06
N SER A 384 -20.68 0.24 -8.01
CA SER A 384 -19.51 0.55 -7.18
C SER A 384 -18.66 -0.68 -6.92
N GLY A 385 -17.35 -0.59 -7.16
CA GLY A 385 -16.34 -1.60 -6.84
C GLY A 385 -15.55 -1.21 -5.59
N SER A 386 -15.27 -2.19 -4.73
CA SER A 386 -14.69 -1.93 -3.41
C SER A 386 -13.57 -2.90 -3.02
N CYS A 387 -12.75 -2.47 -2.05
CA CYS A 387 -11.80 -3.32 -1.37
C CYS A 387 -12.48 -4.44 -0.56
N ASP A 388 -13.81 -4.41 -0.36
CA ASP A 388 -14.54 -5.53 0.24
C ASP A 388 -14.77 -6.71 -0.74
N ARG A 389 -14.18 -6.65 -1.93
CA ARG A 389 -14.23 -7.67 -3.00
C ARG A 389 -15.60 -7.82 -3.65
N THR A 390 -16.52 -6.88 -3.37
CA THR A 390 -17.87 -6.87 -3.93
C THR A 390 -18.09 -5.72 -4.89
N ILE A 391 -19.06 -5.91 -5.76
CA ILE A 391 -19.65 -4.84 -6.55
C ILE A 391 -21.06 -4.65 -6.06
N LYS A 392 -21.48 -3.41 -5.88
CA LYS A 392 -22.85 -3.08 -5.48
C LYS A 392 -23.53 -2.24 -6.54
N ILE A 393 -24.79 -2.56 -6.81
CA ILE A 393 -25.65 -1.84 -7.75
C ILE A 393 -26.71 -1.09 -6.94
N TRP A 394 -26.79 0.19 -7.20
CA TRP A 394 -27.66 1.12 -6.46
C TRP A 394 -28.67 1.73 -7.42
N ASP A 395 -29.91 1.81 -7.00
CA ASP A 395 -30.94 2.62 -7.64
C ASP A 395 -30.74 4.09 -7.20
N LEU A 396 -30.44 4.97 -8.10
CA LEU A 396 -30.12 6.37 -7.78
C LEU A 396 -31.33 7.18 -7.32
N PRO A 397 -32.51 7.05 -7.94
CA PRO A 397 -33.72 7.74 -7.49
C PRO A 397 -34.08 7.44 -6.04
N THR A 398 -33.98 6.22 -5.59
CA THR A 398 -34.34 5.83 -4.21
C THR A 398 -33.14 5.76 -3.27
N GLY A 399 -31.93 5.62 -3.81
CA GLY A 399 -30.68 5.38 -3.06
C GLY A 399 -30.56 3.98 -2.46
N LYS A 400 -31.44 3.07 -2.85
CA LYS A 400 -31.44 1.70 -2.32
C LYS A 400 -30.41 0.82 -3.01
N LEU A 401 -29.78 -0.04 -2.23
CA LEU A 401 -28.97 -1.14 -2.76
C LEU A 401 -29.91 -2.16 -3.41
N THR A 402 -29.77 -2.38 -4.71
CA THR A 402 -30.60 -3.33 -5.46
C THR A 402 -29.94 -4.68 -5.56
N ARG A 403 -28.60 -4.72 -5.64
CA ARG A 403 -27.87 -5.95 -5.85
C ARG A 403 -26.44 -5.88 -5.33
N THR A 404 -25.92 -7.02 -4.86
CA THR A 404 -24.49 -7.23 -4.57
C THR A 404 -23.98 -8.38 -5.43
N LEU A 405 -22.95 -8.11 -6.25
CA LEU A 405 -22.29 -9.10 -7.07
C LEU A 405 -21.02 -9.55 -6.33
N THR A 406 -20.92 -10.85 -6.11
CA THR A 406 -19.80 -11.49 -5.39
C THR A 406 -19.07 -12.49 -6.29
N GLY A 407 -17.79 -12.69 -6.06
CA GLY A 407 -17.02 -13.66 -6.82
C GLY A 407 -15.54 -13.27 -6.98
N HIS A 408 -15.18 -11.98 -7.04
CA HIS A 408 -13.78 -11.59 -7.02
C HIS A 408 -13.09 -12.06 -5.73
N ALA A 409 -11.88 -12.60 -5.88
CA ALA A 409 -11.09 -13.08 -4.74
C ALA A 409 -10.34 -11.96 -4.03
N ASP A 410 -10.22 -10.79 -4.66
CA ASP A 410 -9.50 -9.62 -4.12
C ASP A 410 -10.19 -8.32 -4.54
N TRP A 411 -9.63 -7.17 -4.17
CA TRP A 411 -10.20 -5.83 -4.36
C TRP A 411 -10.69 -5.59 -5.79
N VAL A 412 -11.88 -5.01 -5.92
CA VAL A 412 -12.41 -4.54 -7.19
C VAL A 412 -11.94 -3.11 -7.40
N ASN A 413 -10.98 -2.91 -8.33
CA ASN A 413 -10.36 -1.62 -8.59
C ASN A 413 -11.14 -0.75 -9.57
N SER A 414 -11.86 -1.37 -10.51
CA SER A 414 -12.56 -0.67 -11.59
C SER A 414 -13.85 -1.36 -11.94
N VAL A 415 -14.89 -0.58 -12.23
CA VAL A 415 -16.16 -1.04 -12.79
C VAL A 415 -16.56 -0.15 -13.97
N ALA A 416 -17.18 -0.73 -14.99
CA ALA A 416 -17.67 -0.02 -16.17
C ALA A 416 -18.96 -0.67 -16.68
N TYR A 417 -19.97 0.15 -17.00
CA TYR A 417 -21.19 -0.30 -17.69
C TYR A 417 -20.91 -0.49 -19.19
N SER A 418 -21.56 -1.46 -19.80
CA SER A 418 -21.68 -1.52 -21.26
C SER A 418 -22.49 -0.34 -21.80
N PRO A 419 -22.26 0.12 -23.03
CA PRO A 419 -23.01 1.24 -23.62
C PRO A 419 -24.53 1.01 -23.70
N ASP A 420 -24.98 -0.25 -23.79
CA ASP A 420 -26.40 -0.62 -23.77
C ASP A 420 -26.97 -0.80 -22.36
N GLY A 421 -26.13 -0.66 -21.32
CA GLY A 421 -26.53 -0.76 -19.92
C GLY A 421 -26.87 -2.17 -19.44
N LYS A 422 -26.69 -3.22 -20.26
CA LYS A 422 -27.12 -4.60 -19.92
C LYS A 422 -26.06 -5.38 -19.15
N THR A 423 -24.80 -5.05 -19.35
CA THR A 423 -23.68 -5.74 -18.70
C THR A 423 -22.78 -4.77 -17.93
N LEU A 424 -22.02 -5.33 -17.01
CA LEU A 424 -21.00 -4.62 -16.24
C LEU A 424 -19.68 -5.37 -16.35
N ALA A 425 -18.60 -4.66 -16.60
CA ALA A 425 -17.24 -5.17 -16.47
C ALA A 425 -16.64 -4.76 -15.12
N SER A 426 -15.84 -5.64 -14.53
CA SER A 426 -15.07 -5.33 -13.31
C SER A 426 -13.64 -5.86 -13.40
N GLY A 427 -12.68 -5.01 -13.04
CA GLY A 427 -11.26 -5.35 -12.95
C GLY A 427 -10.82 -5.43 -11.49
N SER A 428 -9.97 -6.41 -11.16
CA SER A 428 -9.62 -6.72 -9.77
C SER A 428 -8.13 -6.96 -9.54
N CYS A 429 -7.73 -6.81 -8.28
CA CYS A 429 -6.42 -7.25 -7.79
C CYS A 429 -6.24 -8.77 -7.93
N ASP A 430 -7.31 -9.57 -8.08
CA ASP A 430 -7.24 -11.00 -8.37
C ASP A 430 -6.74 -11.33 -9.79
N LYS A 431 -6.33 -10.29 -10.56
CA LYS A 431 -5.78 -10.36 -11.93
C LYS A 431 -6.81 -10.73 -13.00
N SER A 432 -8.07 -10.85 -12.63
CA SER A 432 -9.17 -11.19 -13.55
C SER A 432 -10.04 -9.99 -13.86
N ILE A 433 -10.69 -10.08 -15.01
CA ILE A 433 -11.82 -9.22 -15.37
C ILE A 433 -13.06 -10.09 -15.38
N ARG A 434 -14.17 -9.59 -14.86
CA ARG A 434 -15.43 -10.31 -14.85
C ARG A 434 -16.50 -9.49 -15.56
N ILE A 435 -17.30 -10.19 -16.38
CA ILE A 435 -18.46 -9.62 -17.08
C ILE A 435 -19.72 -10.16 -16.43
N TRP A 436 -20.61 -9.27 -16.04
CA TRP A 436 -21.83 -9.57 -15.29
C TRP A 436 -23.07 -9.18 -16.08
N ASP A 437 -24.07 -10.02 -16.09
CA ASP A 437 -25.40 -9.69 -16.58
C ASP A 437 -26.15 -8.91 -15.49
N LEU A 438 -26.55 -7.69 -15.77
CA LEU A 438 -27.19 -6.82 -14.78
C LEU A 438 -28.66 -7.16 -14.54
N SER A 439 -29.33 -7.82 -15.46
CA SER A 439 -30.70 -8.24 -15.29
C SER A 439 -30.83 -9.42 -14.31
N THR A 440 -29.91 -10.39 -14.42
CA THR A 440 -29.91 -11.59 -13.58
C THR A 440 -28.95 -11.48 -12.39
N GLY A 441 -27.91 -10.64 -12.47
CA GLY A 441 -26.80 -10.54 -11.53
C GLY A 441 -25.81 -11.69 -11.62
N LYS A 442 -25.89 -12.53 -12.68
CA LYS A 442 -25.02 -13.66 -12.86
C LYS A 442 -23.71 -13.27 -13.58
N LEU A 443 -22.66 -13.98 -13.24
CA LEU A 443 -21.41 -13.91 -13.96
C LEU A 443 -21.58 -14.53 -15.35
N ILE A 444 -21.31 -13.76 -16.41
CA ILE A 444 -21.32 -14.22 -17.81
C ILE A 444 -19.96 -14.83 -18.16
N ARG A 445 -18.87 -14.12 -17.83
CA ARG A 445 -17.54 -14.47 -18.30
C ARG A 445 -16.44 -14.02 -17.35
N ILE A 446 -15.32 -14.75 -17.34
CA ILE A 446 -14.07 -14.35 -16.69
C ILE A 446 -13.02 -14.25 -17.80
N LEU A 447 -12.37 -13.08 -17.90
CA LEU A 447 -11.24 -12.86 -18.80
C LEU A 447 -9.97 -12.90 -17.97
N THR A 448 -9.07 -13.81 -18.30
CA THR A 448 -7.80 -14.05 -17.63
C THR A 448 -6.64 -13.87 -18.60
N GLY A 449 -5.50 -13.38 -18.12
CA GLY A 449 -4.32 -13.16 -18.95
C GLY A 449 -3.39 -12.05 -18.45
N HIS A 450 -3.88 -11.17 -17.59
CA HIS A 450 -3.00 -10.25 -16.87
C HIS A 450 -2.21 -10.99 -15.78
N SER A 451 -0.92 -10.65 -15.65
CA SER A 451 -0.05 -11.26 -14.65
C SER A 451 -0.10 -10.55 -13.30
N TYR A 452 -0.64 -9.32 -13.27
CA TYR A 452 -0.83 -8.50 -12.06
C TYR A 452 -2.23 -7.89 -12.01
N SER A 453 -2.49 -7.06 -10.97
CA SER A 453 -3.77 -6.40 -10.71
C SER A 453 -4.30 -5.67 -11.95
N VAL A 454 -5.58 -5.88 -12.27
CA VAL A 454 -6.29 -5.06 -13.24
C VAL A 454 -6.76 -3.79 -12.54
N ASN A 455 -6.26 -2.64 -12.97
CA ASN A 455 -6.51 -1.35 -12.33
C ASN A 455 -7.66 -0.58 -12.99
N SER A 456 -7.89 -0.78 -14.28
CA SER A 456 -8.90 -0.05 -15.04
C SER A 456 -9.50 -0.95 -16.12
N VAL A 457 -10.80 -0.82 -16.33
CA VAL A 457 -11.53 -1.43 -17.45
C VAL A 457 -12.41 -0.38 -18.12
N ALA A 458 -12.52 -0.44 -19.45
CA ALA A 458 -13.39 0.41 -20.24
C ALA A 458 -13.99 -0.34 -21.42
N TYR A 459 -15.28 -0.18 -21.66
CA TYR A 459 -15.94 -0.67 -22.87
C TYR A 459 -15.65 0.25 -24.06
N SER A 460 -15.53 -0.34 -25.24
CA SER A 460 -15.61 0.44 -26.49
C SER A 460 -16.99 1.06 -26.67
N PRO A 461 -17.13 2.19 -27.39
CA PRO A 461 -18.42 2.84 -27.59
C PRO A 461 -19.47 1.97 -28.30
N ASP A 462 -19.05 1.03 -29.13
CA ASP A 462 -19.92 0.04 -29.79
C ASP A 462 -20.27 -1.16 -28.88
N GLY A 463 -19.63 -1.29 -27.72
CA GLY A 463 -19.82 -2.38 -26.76
C GLY A 463 -19.23 -3.72 -27.20
N MET A 464 -18.49 -3.79 -28.32
CA MET A 464 -17.96 -5.05 -28.85
C MET A 464 -16.66 -5.48 -28.19
N THR A 465 -15.85 -4.51 -27.71
CA THR A 465 -14.56 -4.78 -27.08
C THR A 465 -14.44 -4.17 -25.70
N LEU A 466 -13.50 -4.67 -24.93
CA LEU A 466 -13.13 -4.15 -23.63
C LEU A 466 -11.63 -3.88 -23.59
N ALA A 467 -11.23 -2.72 -23.09
CA ALA A 467 -9.84 -2.44 -22.76
C ALA A 467 -9.60 -2.65 -21.26
N SER A 468 -8.42 -3.15 -20.91
CA SER A 468 -7.99 -3.29 -19.52
C SER A 468 -6.55 -2.83 -19.34
N GLY A 469 -6.30 -1.98 -18.33
CA GLY A 469 -4.98 -1.54 -17.92
C GLY A 469 -4.58 -2.23 -16.63
N SER A 470 -3.31 -2.65 -16.54
CA SER A 470 -2.84 -3.49 -15.44
C SER A 470 -1.51 -3.02 -14.84
N SER A 471 -1.27 -3.48 -13.63
CA SER A 471 0.04 -3.35 -12.97
C SER A 471 1.13 -4.21 -13.63
N ASP A 472 0.80 -5.05 -14.63
CA ASP A 472 1.78 -5.75 -15.47
C ASP A 472 2.32 -4.89 -16.63
N GLU A 473 2.08 -3.55 -16.57
CA GLU A 473 2.57 -2.55 -17.52
C GLU A 473 1.93 -2.64 -18.92
N THR A 474 0.97 -3.56 -19.10
CA THR A 474 0.29 -3.79 -20.37
C THR A 474 -1.15 -3.29 -20.37
N ILE A 475 -1.63 -3.02 -21.58
CA ILE A 475 -3.05 -2.86 -21.86
C ILE A 475 -3.47 -4.04 -22.72
N LYS A 476 -4.62 -4.63 -22.43
CA LYS A 476 -5.18 -5.75 -23.21
C LYS A 476 -6.54 -5.35 -23.75
N ILE A 477 -6.78 -5.71 -25.01
CA ILE A 477 -8.06 -5.54 -25.70
C ILE A 477 -8.70 -6.91 -25.88
N TRP A 478 -9.94 -7.02 -25.47
CA TRP A 478 -10.70 -8.27 -25.43
C TRP A 478 -11.91 -8.16 -26.33
N ASP A 479 -12.16 -9.17 -27.16
CA ASP A 479 -13.43 -9.33 -27.87
C ASP A 479 -14.48 -9.88 -26.88
N LEU A 480 -15.57 -9.17 -26.70
CA LEU A 480 -16.59 -9.55 -25.73
C LEU A 480 -17.53 -10.64 -26.23
N SER A 481 -17.62 -10.87 -27.53
CA SER A 481 -18.43 -11.94 -28.11
C SER A 481 -17.77 -13.31 -27.91
N THR A 482 -16.47 -13.40 -28.15
CA THR A 482 -15.68 -14.63 -28.00
C THR A 482 -15.05 -14.75 -26.60
N GLY A 483 -14.68 -13.64 -25.98
CA GLY A 483 -13.90 -13.56 -24.74
C GLY A 483 -12.39 -13.71 -24.98
N GLU A 484 -11.96 -13.67 -26.22
CA GLU A 484 -10.55 -13.83 -26.57
C GLU A 484 -9.78 -12.50 -26.47
N LEU A 485 -8.50 -12.63 -26.20
CA LEU A 485 -7.56 -11.51 -26.23
C LEU A 485 -7.22 -11.21 -27.68
N THR A 486 -7.58 -9.99 -28.17
CA THR A 486 -7.34 -9.57 -29.56
C THR A 486 -6.03 -8.82 -29.72
N CYS A 487 -5.64 -8.01 -28.71
CA CYS A 487 -4.44 -7.17 -28.82
C CYS A 487 -3.80 -6.94 -27.44
N ILE A 488 -2.46 -6.84 -27.43
CA ILE A 488 -1.68 -6.40 -26.28
C ILE A 488 -0.93 -5.15 -26.68
N LEU A 489 -1.19 -4.03 -25.99
CA LEU A 489 -0.47 -2.78 -26.18
C LEU A 489 0.63 -2.69 -25.12
N THR A 490 1.87 -2.65 -25.57
CA THR A 490 3.07 -2.56 -24.73
C THR A 490 3.83 -1.28 -25.00
N GLY A 491 4.46 -0.71 -23.96
CA GLY A 491 5.23 0.52 -24.10
C GLY A 491 5.21 1.42 -22.88
N HIS A 492 4.29 1.20 -21.93
CA HIS A 492 4.44 1.75 -20.59
C HIS A 492 5.52 0.98 -19.82
N SER A 493 6.32 1.70 -19.01
CA SER A 493 7.39 1.12 -18.20
C SER A 493 7.00 0.90 -16.74
N TYR A 494 5.75 1.23 -16.39
CA TYR A 494 5.15 1.01 -15.07
C TYR A 494 3.65 0.76 -15.19
N SER A 495 3.01 0.44 -14.04
CA SER A 495 1.58 0.14 -13.93
C SER A 495 0.70 1.09 -14.72
N VAL A 496 -0.18 0.55 -15.54
CA VAL A 496 -1.26 1.31 -16.19
C VAL A 496 -2.41 1.46 -15.21
N ASN A 497 -2.73 2.70 -14.84
CA ASN A 497 -3.76 3.01 -13.83
C ASN A 497 -5.14 3.27 -14.42
N SER A 498 -5.20 3.80 -15.64
CA SER A 498 -6.45 4.24 -16.28
C SER A 498 -6.38 4.01 -17.77
N VAL A 499 -7.46 3.53 -18.35
CA VAL A 499 -7.68 3.44 -19.79
C VAL A 499 -9.03 4.06 -20.15
N ALA A 500 -9.09 4.73 -21.30
CA ALA A 500 -10.32 5.32 -21.82
C ALA A 500 -10.34 5.22 -23.35
N TYR A 501 -11.46 4.81 -23.91
CA TYR A 501 -11.69 4.87 -25.37
C TYR A 501 -12.02 6.29 -25.81
N SER A 502 -11.59 6.66 -27.01
CA SER A 502 -12.12 7.84 -27.68
C SER A 502 -13.61 7.67 -28.02
N PRO A 503 -14.39 8.76 -28.10
CA PRO A 503 -15.82 8.66 -28.41
C PRO A 503 -16.14 7.98 -29.74
N ASP A 504 -15.22 8.06 -30.72
CA ASP A 504 -15.33 7.39 -32.03
C ASP A 504 -14.82 5.94 -32.04
N GLY A 505 -14.30 5.45 -30.90
CA GLY A 505 -13.78 4.10 -30.72
C GLY A 505 -12.46 3.78 -31.43
N LYS A 506 -11.85 4.75 -32.12
CA LYS A 506 -10.64 4.50 -32.94
C LYS A 506 -9.35 4.53 -32.16
N THR A 507 -9.31 5.27 -31.06
CA THR A 507 -8.12 5.41 -30.23
C THR A 507 -8.41 5.06 -28.76
N LEU A 508 -7.34 4.74 -28.05
CA LEU A 508 -7.36 4.52 -26.61
C LEU A 508 -6.34 5.44 -25.94
N ALA A 509 -6.72 6.08 -24.85
CA ALA A 509 -5.79 6.77 -23.96
C ALA A 509 -5.46 5.90 -22.75
N SER A 510 -4.22 5.95 -22.31
CA SER A 510 -3.78 5.28 -21.08
C SER A 510 -2.90 6.18 -20.23
N GLY A 511 -3.15 6.20 -18.93
CA GLY A 511 -2.35 6.90 -17.92
C GLY A 511 -1.61 5.92 -17.02
N SER A 512 -0.33 6.20 -16.74
CA SER A 512 0.56 5.24 -16.07
C SER A 512 1.35 5.88 -14.93
N ASN A 513 1.88 4.99 -14.07
CA ASN A 513 2.89 5.35 -13.08
C ASN A 513 4.24 5.77 -13.70
N ASP A 514 4.44 5.60 -15.00
CA ASP A 514 5.61 6.14 -15.73
C ASP A 514 5.50 7.64 -16.04
N GLU A 515 4.51 8.34 -15.43
CA GLU A 515 4.28 9.78 -15.54
C GLU A 515 3.80 10.22 -16.92
N THR A 516 3.55 9.27 -17.83
CA THR A 516 3.12 9.54 -19.20
C THR A 516 1.66 9.16 -19.46
N ILE A 517 1.12 9.79 -20.50
CA ILE A 517 -0.13 9.38 -21.12
C ILE A 517 0.20 8.93 -22.53
N LYS A 518 -0.32 7.78 -22.92
CA LYS A 518 -0.12 7.24 -24.27
C LYS A 518 -1.44 7.15 -25.01
N ILE A 519 -1.40 7.53 -26.30
CA ILE A 519 -2.55 7.41 -27.21
C ILE A 519 -2.22 6.33 -28.23
N TRP A 520 -3.10 5.35 -28.33
CA TRP A 520 -2.94 4.16 -29.15
C TRP A 520 -3.97 4.16 -30.27
N ASP A 521 -3.56 3.84 -31.48
CA ASP A 521 -4.45 3.53 -32.61
C ASP A 521 -4.89 2.07 -32.48
N LEU A 522 -6.18 1.84 -32.35
CA LEU A 522 -6.71 0.49 -32.10
C LEU A 522 -6.78 -0.38 -33.35
N SER A 523 -6.78 0.21 -34.55
CA SER A 523 -6.76 -0.54 -35.81
C SER A 523 -5.40 -1.16 -36.09
N THR A 524 -4.33 -0.49 -35.67
CA THR A 524 -2.95 -0.94 -35.88
C THR A 524 -2.27 -1.46 -34.62
N GLY A 525 -2.82 -1.22 -33.46
CA GLY A 525 -2.20 -1.52 -32.16
C GLY A 525 -0.97 -0.66 -31.85
N LYS A 526 -0.72 0.41 -32.60
CA LYS A 526 0.51 1.21 -32.45
C LYS A 526 0.31 2.44 -31.59
N LEU A 527 1.38 2.81 -30.90
CA LEU A 527 1.47 4.08 -30.17
C LEU A 527 1.50 5.23 -31.18
N THR A 528 0.53 6.15 -31.10
CA THR A 528 0.47 7.34 -31.95
C THR A 528 1.05 8.57 -31.28
N ARG A 529 0.86 8.72 -29.96
CA ARG A 529 1.37 9.86 -29.19
C ARG A 529 1.81 9.43 -27.79
N ASN A 530 2.85 10.10 -27.29
CA ASN A 530 3.31 10.02 -25.92
C ASN A 530 3.25 11.42 -25.32
N LEU A 531 2.28 11.69 -24.45
CA LEU A 531 2.08 12.98 -23.81
C LEU A 531 2.87 13.02 -22.50
N THR A 532 3.85 13.89 -22.43
CA THR A 532 4.74 14.07 -21.28
C THR A 532 4.53 15.44 -20.66
N GLY A 533 4.70 15.55 -19.33
CA GLY A 533 4.54 16.83 -18.64
C GLY A 533 3.95 16.71 -17.24
N HIS A 534 3.35 15.56 -16.87
CA HIS A 534 3.15 15.24 -15.48
C HIS A 534 4.50 14.87 -14.84
N SER A 535 4.70 15.27 -13.58
CA SER A 535 5.91 14.98 -12.79
C SER A 535 5.71 13.84 -11.81
N TYR A 536 4.52 13.22 -11.86
CA TYR A 536 4.15 12.06 -11.04
C TYR A 536 3.09 11.20 -11.74
N TRP A 537 2.76 10.08 -11.15
CA TRP A 537 1.83 9.05 -11.64
C TRP A 537 0.53 9.63 -12.17
N VAL A 538 0.20 9.34 -13.41
CA VAL A 538 -1.10 9.63 -13.98
C VAL A 538 -2.10 8.60 -13.46
N LYS A 539 -3.11 9.05 -12.73
CA LYS A 539 -4.10 8.18 -12.07
C LYS A 539 -5.39 8.02 -12.85
N SER A 540 -5.75 9.01 -13.65
CA SER A 540 -7.00 9.00 -14.40
C SER A 540 -6.82 9.76 -15.70
N VAL A 541 -7.41 9.24 -16.77
CA VAL A 541 -7.55 9.92 -18.05
C VAL A 541 -9.01 9.86 -18.49
N ALA A 542 -9.49 10.94 -19.13
CA ALA A 542 -10.83 11.03 -19.66
C ALA A 542 -10.83 11.85 -20.95
N TYR A 543 -11.44 11.32 -22.01
CA TYR A 543 -11.70 12.07 -23.23
C TYR A 543 -12.82 13.08 -23.02
N SER A 544 -12.72 14.23 -23.67
CA SER A 544 -13.88 15.10 -23.87
C SER A 544 -14.89 14.42 -24.81
N PRO A 545 -16.19 14.72 -24.70
CA PRO A 545 -17.22 14.07 -25.54
C PRO A 545 -17.05 14.29 -27.03
N ASP A 546 -16.42 15.40 -27.45
CA ASP A 546 -16.07 15.70 -28.84
C ASP A 546 -14.82 14.96 -29.35
N GLY A 547 -14.08 14.30 -28.44
CA GLY A 547 -12.85 13.59 -28.74
C GLY A 547 -11.64 14.48 -29.05
N CYS A 548 -11.78 15.81 -28.96
CA CYS A 548 -10.72 16.76 -29.32
C CYS A 548 -9.70 16.95 -28.21
N THR A 549 -10.11 16.81 -26.94
CA THR A 549 -9.25 17.01 -25.79
C THR A 549 -9.25 15.80 -24.84
N LEU A 550 -8.21 15.73 -24.01
CA LEU A 550 -8.08 14.74 -22.94
C LEU A 550 -7.81 15.46 -21.63
N ALA A 551 -8.50 15.07 -20.58
CA ALA A 551 -8.15 15.46 -19.22
C ALA A 551 -7.35 14.35 -18.54
N SER A 552 -6.36 14.73 -17.73
CA SER A 552 -5.59 13.80 -16.92
C SER A 552 -5.43 14.31 -15.48
N GLY A 553 -5.65 13.44 -14.52
CA GLY A 553 -5.41 13.69 -13.11
C GLY A 553 -4.19 12.92 -12.61
N SER A 554 -3.34 13.56 -11.82
CA SER A 554 -2.06 13.00 -11.40
C SER A 554 -1.78 13.19 -9.92
N ASN A 555 -0.87 12.35 -9.42
CA ASN A 555 -0.29 12.49 -8.09
C ASN A 555 0.63 13.74 -7.99
N ASP A 556 0.94 14.43 -9.09
CA ASP A 556 1.59 15.74 -9.07
C ASP A 556 0.65 16.89 -8.62
N LYS A 557 -0.58 16.54 -8.17
CA LYS A 557 -1.61 17.45 -7.66
C LYS A 557 -2.26 18.32 -8.73
N THR A 558 -1.95 18.07 -10.00
CA THR A 558 -2.48 18.83 -11.14
C THR A 558 -3.49 18.03 -11.95
N ILE A 559 -4.34 18.77 -12.63
CA ILE A 559 -5.14 18.29 -13.74
C ILE A 559 -4.60 18.98 -14.99
N LYS A 560 -4.33 18.21 -16.02
CA LYS A 560 -3.85 18.73 -17.30
C LYS A 560 -4.86 18.46 -18.40
N ILE A 561 -5.04 19.44 -19.29
CA ILE A 561 -5.88 19.36 -20.48
C ILE A 561 -4.96 19.36 -21.70
N TRP A 562 -5.13 18.36 -22.54
CA TRP A 562 -4.29 18.11 -23.71
C TRP A 562 -5.11 18.23 -24.98
N ASP A 563 -4.59 18.91 -25.99
CA ASP A 563 -5.12 18.88 -27.34
C ASP A 563 -4.65 17.61 -28.06
N LEU A 564 -5.58 16.79 -28.48
CA LEU A 564 -5.27 15.50 -29.09
C LEU A 564 -4.87 15.61 -30.57
N SER A 565 -5.18 16.72 -31.23
CA SER A 565 -4.75 16.95 -32.62
C SER A 565 -3.27 17.30 -32.71
N THR A 566 -2.78 18.10 -31.77
CA THR A 566 -1.38 18.55 -31.70
C THR A 566 -0.53 17.70 -30.70
N GLY A 567 -1.15 17.10 -29.70
CA GLY A 567 -0.48 16.44 -28.59
C GLY A 567 0.10 17.42 -27.57
N GLN A 568 -0.25 18.70 -27.64
CA GLN A 568 0.28 19.72 -26.74
C GLN A 568 -0.57 19.90 -25.48
N LEU A 569 0.08 20.33 -24.41
CA LEU A 569 -0.58 20.73 -23.18
C LEU A 569 -1.28 22.09 -23.40
N VAL A 570 -2.62 22.09 -23.33
CA VAL A 570 -3.43 23.30 -23.47
C VAL A 570 -3.51 24.07 -22.16
N ASN A 571 -3.74 23.35 -21.06
CA ASN A 571 -3.97 23.98 -19.76
C ASN A 571 -3.55 23.08 -18.61
N THR A 572 -3.15 23.72 -17.50
CA THR A 572 -2.93 23.06 -16.22
C THR A 572 -3.81 23.74 -15.18
N LEU A 573 -4.75 22.99 -14.63
CA LEU A 573 -5.67 23.51 -13.61
C LEU A 573 -4.97 23.51 -12.26
N VAL A 574 -4.45 24.69 -11.89
CA VAL A 574 -3.75 24.98 -10.64
C VAL A 574 -4.41 26.17 -9.91
N GLY A 575 -3.97 26.54 -8.75
CA GLY A 575 -4.46 27.72 -8.04
C GLY A 575 -5.56 27.41 -7.06
N ALA A 576 -6.84 27.41 -7.44
CA ALA A 576 -7.92 26.85 -6.63
C ALA A 576 -7.94 25.31 -6.68
N GLY A 577 -6.88 24.69 -7.19
CA GLY A 577 -6.70 23.26 -7.41
C GLY A 577 -6.64 22.43 -6.13
N HIS A 578 -6.50 21.15 -6.35
CA HIS A 578 -6.27 20.23 -5.23
C HIS A 578 -4.87 20.45 -4.65
N SER A 579 -4.78 20.47 -3.32
CA SER A 579 -3.48 20.55 -2.62
C SER A 579 -2.79 19.19 -2.50
N ASP A 580 -3.45 18.13 -3.00
CA ASP A 580 -2.94 16.76 -2.98
C ASP A 580 -3.42 15.97 -4.21
N TRP A 581 -3.03 14.71 -4.33
CA TRP A 581 -3.22 13.82 -5.48
C TRP A 581 -4.62 13.86 -6.06
N VAL A 582 -4.69 13.91 -7.39
CA VAL A 582 -5.93 13.80 -8.15
C VAL A 582 -6.09 12.34 -8.62
N TYR A 583 -7.09 11.65 -8.07
CA TYR A 583 -7.31 10.25 -8.35
C TYR A 583 -8.23 9.98 -9.52
N SER A 584 -9.14 10.89 -9.80
CA SER A 584 -10.17 10.69 -10.81
C SER A 584 -10.55 12.01 -11.46
N VAL A 585 -10.72 11.99 -12.76
CA VAL A 585 -11.29 13.08 -13.57
C VAL A 585 -12.40 12.53 -14.45
N ALA A 586 -13.45 13.31 -14.67
CA ALA A 586 -14.57 12.95 -15.53
C ALA A 586 -15.16 14.20 -16.20
N PHE A 587 -15.42 14.13 -17.51
CA PHE A 587 -16.16 15.17 -18.24
C PHE A 587 -17.67 14.97 -18.14
N SER A 588 -18.42 16.08 -18.16
CA SER A 588 -19.85 16.07 -18.47
C SER A 588 -20.09 15.74 -19.94
N LEU A 589 -21.29 15.23 -20.26
CA LEU A 589 -21.65 14.87 -21.64
C LEU A 589 -21.66 16.06 -22.60
N ASP A 590 -21.85 17.29 -22.11
CA ASP A 590 -21.77 18.51 -22.92
C ASP A 590 -20.33 19.06 -23.05
N GLY A 591 -19.35 18.41 -22.42
CA GLY A 591 -17.93 18.79 -22.45
C GLY A 591 -17.60 20.07 -21.70
N LYS A 592 -18.58 20.76 -21.09
CA LYS A 592 -18.36 22.08 -20.48
C LYS A 592 -17.91 21.99 -19.02
N THR A 593 -18.12 20.86 -18.38
CA THR A 593 -17.79 20.65 -16.97
C THR A 593 -16.83 19.48 -16.83
N LEU A 594 -15.82 19.66 -15.99
CA LEU A 594 -14.90 18.60 -15.55
C LEU A 594 -15.04 18.44 -14.03
N ALA A 595 -15.21 17.22 -13.57
CA ALA A 595 -15.16 16.88 -12.16
C ALA A 595 -13.84 16.21 -11.81
N SER A 596 -13.32 16.46 -10.61
CA SER A 596 -12.12 15.81 -10.10
C SER A 596 -12.24 15.43 -8.64
N GLY A 597 -11.78 14.23 -8.29
CA GLY A 597 -11.71 13.69 -6.93
C GLY A 597 -10.27 13.58 -6.44
N SER A 598 -10.03 13.90 -5.17
CA SER A 598 -8.67 14.03 -4.65
C SER A 598 -8.48 13.43 -3.25
N ALA A 599 -7.21 13.25 -2.89
CA ALA A 599 -6.75 12.85 -1.56
C ALA A 599 -7.08 13.89 -0.47
N VAL A 600 -7.31 15.16 -0.81
CA VAL A 600 -7.78 16.17 0.17
C VAL A 600 -9.26 16.01 0.56
N ARG A 601 -9.89 14.87 0.26
CA ARG A 601 -11.27 14.54 0.63
C ARG A 601 -12.32 15.45 -0.02
N THR A 602 -11.92 16.18 -1.07
CA THR A 602 -12.77 17.11 -1.80
C THR A 602 -12.97 16.69 -3.24
N ILE A 603 -14.07 17.16 -3.81
CA ILE A 603 -14.34 17.12 -5.24
C ILE A 603 -14.31 18.54 -5.74
N LYS A 604 -13.74 18.76 -6.91
CA LYS A 604 -13.79 20.06 -7.59
C LYS A 604 -14.50 19.96 -8.91
N ILE A 605 -15.28 20.98 -9.20
CA ILE A 605 -16.03 21.14 -10.44
C ILE A 605 -15.44 22.34 -11.18
N TRP A 606 -14.94 22.09 -12.38
CA TRP A 606 -14.26 23.06 -13.21
C TRP A 606 -15.12 23.39 -14.42
N GLN A 607 -15.19 24.66 -14.79
CA GLN A 607 -15.72 25.05 -16.10
C GLN A 607 -14.58 24.95 -17.11
N VAL A 608 -14.78 24.18 -18.15
CA VAL A 608 -13.81 24.00 -19.24
C VAL A 608 -14.33 24.82 -20.41
N SER A 609 -13.69 25.93 -20.72
CA SER A 609 -13.94 26.66 -21.97
C SER A 609 -13.37 25.84 -23.13
N GLN A 610 -14.19 25.61 -24.13
CA GLN A 610 -13.79 25.02 -25.41
C GLN A 610 -12.82 25.91 -26.14
#